data_65de9a13bd3d189e52ec85461cb7615c
#
_entry.id   65de9a13bd3d189e52ec85461cb7615c
#
_cell.length_a   1.000
_cell.length_b   1.000
_cell.length_c   1.000
_cell.angle_alpha   90.00
_cell.angle_beta   90.00
_cell.angle_gamma   90.00
#
_symmetry.space_group_name_H-M   'P 1'
#
loop_
_entity.id
_entity.type
_entity.pdbx_description
1 polymer ?
#
loop_
_entity_poly.entity_id
_entity_poly.type
_entity_poly.pdbx_seq_one_letter_code
_entity_poly.pdbx_strand_id
1 'polypeptide(L)'
;MGNYLSRNQTIDYFCSMKDYELPEFFVVTGDLSEGGTREGYEFMREGLRKLPRPVYIVPGNHDKRDFFLEMFTEETPVKEDIKPYICYTIDEYPVRVIVIDTSKPSCHSGGLSDRVAEWLEERITEYPEKPTLVFTHHPPFVTGLPAMDEGFDQADRLAQILNKHENVTLCCGHMHTAIFTSWHKIPCVTCPPIAMQMEVDFRGKNDINLTEEEKKEEFKGGGDRFFLGNPGYLIHDLQGDRINTHYQTIPTGADYSGPWPFKYYEGEED
;
A
#
# COMPACT_ATOMS: atom_id res chain seq x y z
N MET A 1 11.41 -16.66 -5.32
CA MET A 1 12.05 -17.09 -4.03
C MET A 1 12.30 -15.94 -3.06
N GLY A 2 12.69 -14.74 -3.49
CA GLY A 2 12.96 -13.60 -2.59
C GLY A 2 11.79 -13.21 -1.68
N ASN A 3 10.57 -13.19 -2.20
CA ASN A 3 9.38 -12.75 -1.44
C ASN A 3 9.02 -13.65 -0.25
N TYR A 4 9.34 -14.94 -0.31
CA TYR A 4 9.08 -15.88 0.80
C TYR A 4 9.97 -15.63 2.01
N LEU A 5 11.25 -15.32 1.78
CA LEU A 5 12.18 -15.00 2.85
C LEU A 5 11.81 -13.69 3.54
N SER A 6 11.56 -12.63 2.79
CA SER A 6 11.20 -11.31 3.33
C SER A 6 9.94 -11.34 4.19
N ARG A 7 8.87 -12.03 3.73
CA ARG A 7 7.65 -12.20 4.52
C ARG A 7 7.94 -12.90 5.84
N ASN A 8 8.62 -14.06 5.81
CA ASN A 8 8.90 -14.82 7.03
C ASN A 8 9.76 -14.01 7.99
N GLN A 9 10.82 -13.36 7.50
CA GLN A 9 11.67 -12.50 8.31
C GLN A 9 10.89 -11.35 8.96
N THR A 10 9.94 -10.74 8.23
CA THR A 10 9.06 -9.70 8.75
C THR A 10 8.16 -10.23 9.86
N ILE A 11 7.51 -11.38 9.64
CA ILE A 11 6.65 -12.01 10.65
C ILE A 11 7.46 -12.38 11.89
N ASP A 12 8.61 -13.05 11.72
CA ASP A 12 9.47 -13.47 12.82
C ASP A 12 10.01 -12.27 13.63
N TYR A 13 10.33 -11.17 12.95
CA TYR A 13 10.75 -9.92 13.59
C TYR A 13 9.67 -9.40 14.55
N PHE A 14 8.42 -9.24 14.08
CA PHE A 14 7.34 -8.75 14.93
C PHE A 14 6.95 -9.76 16.02
N CYS A 15 6.99 -11.06 15.74
CA CYS A 15 6.76 -12.10 16.74
C CYS A 15 7.85 -12.15 17.82
N SER A 16 9.06 -11.63 17.56
CA SER A 16 10.16 -11.57 18.53
C SER A 16 10.10 -10.35 19.46
N MET A 17 9.26 -9.36 19.14
CA MET A 17 9.10 -8.16 19.96
C MET A 17 8.43 -8.45 21.30
N LYS A 18 8.78 -7.66 22.30
CA LYS A 18 8.08 -7.67 23.58
C LYS A 18 6.72 -6.96 23.43
N ASP A 19 5.78 -7.30 24.29
CA ASP A 19 4.41 -6.80 24.22
C ASP A 19 4.33 -5.26 24.17
N TYR A 20 5.17 -4.56 24.91
CA TYR A 20 5.21 -3.09 24.94
C TYR A 20 5.88 -2.44 23.73
N GLU A 21 6.53 -3.22 22.88
CA GLU A 21 7.17 -2.77 21.63
C GLU A 21 6.22 -2.94 20.43
N LEU A 22 5.16 -3.73 20.60
CA LEU A 22 4.20 -4.04 19.56
C LEU A 22 3.20 -2.89 19.33
N PRO A 23 2.76 -2.66 18.09
CA PRO A 23 1.66 -1.74 17.80
C PRO A 23 0.33 -2.31 18.34
N GLU A 24 -0.71 -1.48 18.39
CA GLU A 24 -2.07 -1.94 18.70
C GLU A 24 -2.64 -2.83 17.58
N PHE A 25 -2.27 -2.56 16.34
CA PHE A 25 -2.68 -3.31 15.15
C PHE A 25 -1.69 -3.11 13.99
N PHE A 26 -1.78 -3.98 13.00
CA PHE A 26 -1.05 -3.89 11.73
C PHE A 26 -2.00 -3.54 10.59
N VAL A 27 -1.50 -2.78 9.61
CA VAL A 27 -2.17 -2.58 8.32
C VAL A 27 -1.26 -3.01 7.19
N VAL A 28 -1.74 -3.88 6.30
CA VAL A 28 -1.05 -4.30 5.09
C VAL A 28 -1.66 -3.55 3.90
N THR A 29 -0.86 -2.77 3.21
CA THR A 29 -1.33 -1.79 2.22
C THR A 29 -1.51 -2.36 0.81
N GLY A 30 -1.80 -3.65 0.68
CA GLY A 30 -2.21 -4.29 -0.57
C GLY A 30 -1.15 -5.13 -1.24
N ASP A 31 -1.53 -5.69 -2.41
CA ASP A 31 -0.70 -6.58 -3.24
C ASP A 31 -0.20 -7.82 -2.49
N LEU A 32 -1.15 -8.52 -1.85
CA LEU A 32 -0.87 -9.73 -1.09
C LEU A 32 -0.43 -10.91 -1.96
N SER A 33 -0.90 -10.96 -3.20
CA SER A 33 -0.62 -12.05 -4.11
C SER A 33 -0.36 -11.55 -5.53
N GLU A 34 0.83 -11.80 -6.04
CA GLU A 34 1.14 -11.58 -7.46
C GLU A 34 0.15 -12.35 -8.34
N GLY A 35 -0.55 -11.64 -9.24
CA GLY A 35 -1.59 -12.23 -10.07
C GLY A 35 -2.85 -12.72 -9.35
N GLY A 36 -2.99 -12.47 -8.04
CA GLY A 36 -4.18 -12.82 -7.26
C GLY A 36 -4.48 -14.31 -7.24
N THR A 37 -3.48 -15.16 -6.97
CA THR A 37 -3.64 -16.61 -6.91
C THR A 37 -4.10 -17.09 -5.53
N ARG A 38 -4.90 -18.16 -5.47
CA ARG A 38 -5.35 -18.74 -4.19
C ARG A 38 -4.18 -19.18 -3.32
N GLU A 39 -3.18 -19.82 -3.90
CA GLU A 39 -1.98 -20.28 -3.18
C GLU A 39 -1.21 -19.09 -2.58
N GLY A 40 -1.12 -17.98 -3.30
CA GLY A 40 -0.51 -16.74 -2.80
C GLY A 40 -1.26 -16.19 -1.59
N TYR A 41 -2.58 -16.16 -1.64
CA TYR A 41 -3.42 -15.72 -0.52
C TYR A 41 -3.34 -16.67 0.68
N GLU A 42 -3.37 -17.98 0.47
CA GLU A 42 -3.21 -18.96 1.56
C GLU A 42 -1.86 -18.80 2.25
N PHE A 43 -0.81 -18.59 1.45
CA PHE A 43 0.52 -18.32 1.96
C PHE A 43 0.55 -17.05 2.81
N MET A 44 0.00 -15.93 2.31
CA MET A 44 -0.05 -14.66 3.07
C MET A 44 -0.86 -14.81 4.35
N ARG A 45 -2.05 -15.40 4.28
CA ARG A 45 -2.93 -15.63 5.43
C ARG A 45 -2.26 -16.45 6.53
N GLU A 46 -1.54 -17.51 6.16
CA GLU A 46 -0.77 -18.30 7.13
C GLU A 46 0.27 -17.45 7.89
N GLY A 47 0.93 -16.54 7.19
CA GLY A 47 1.89 -15.62 7.81
C GLY A 47 1.21 -14.60 8.71
N LEU A 48 0.19 -13.90 8.20
CA LEU A 48 -0.50 -12.82 8.92
C LEU A 48 -1.13 -13.31 10.23
N ARG A 49 -1.65 -14.54 10.26
CA ARG A 49 -2.22 -15.15 11.47
C ARG A 49 -1.22 -15.44 12.58
N LYS A 50 0.08 -15.37 12.31
CA LYS A 50 1.14 -15.51 13.33
C LYS A 50 1.42 -14.19 14.04
N LEU A 51 1.03 -13.06 13.44
CA LEU A 51 1.24 -11.75 14.04
C LEU A 51 0.50 -11.63 15.38
N PRO A 52 1.14 -11.02 16.40
CA PRO A 52 0.62 -11.01 17.76
C PRO A 52 -0.48 -9.96 18.02
N ARG A 53 -0.90 -9.23 17.01
CA ARG A 53 -1.93 -8.19 17.07
C ARG A 53 -2.87 -8.29 15.88
N PRO A 54 -4.08 -7.68 15.93
CA PRO A 54 -5.00 -7.62 14.81
C PRO A 54 -4.33 -7.09 13.54
N VAL A 55 -4.72 -7.63 12.39
CA VAL A 55 -4.21 -7.24 11.07
C VAL A 55 -5.38 -6.79 10.22
N TYR A 56 -5.26 -5.64 9.59
CA TYR A 56 -6.20 -5.09 8.62
C TYR A 56 -5.55 -5.01 7.25
N ILE A 57 -6.31 -5.21 6.18
CA ILE A 57 -5.76 -5.38 4.84
C ILE A 57 -6.45 -4.45 3.85
N VAL A 58 -5.67 -3.74 3.06
CA VAL A 58 -6.12 -2.93 1.92
C VAL A 58 -5.98 -3.75 0.65
N PRO A 59 -6.93 -3.78 -0.29
CA PRO A 59 -6.74 -4.43 -1.58
C PRO A 59 -5.85 -3.61 -2.50
N GLY A 60 -4.90 -4.27 -3.19
CA GLY A 60 -4.06 -3.68 -4.24
C GLY A 60 -4.53 -4.01 -5.66
N ASN A 61 -3.77 -3.57 -6.68
CA ASN A 61 -4.12 -3.82 -8.08
C ASN A 61 -3.85 -5.27 -8.53
N HIS A 62 -2.94 -5.98 -7.86
CA HIS A 62 -2.72 -7.40 -8.09
C HIS A 62 -3.75 -8.29 -7.37
N ASP A 63 -4.56 -7.72 -6.48
CA ASP A 63 -5.51 -8.49 -5.66
C ASP A 63 -6.87 -8.66 -6.33
N LYS A 64 -7.56 -9.74 -5.97
CA LYS A 64 -8.92 -10.06 -6.43
C LYS A 64 -9.90 -9.95 -5.26
N ARG A 65 -10.92 -9.09 -5.41
CA ARG A 65 -11.94 -8.83 -4.38
C ARG A 65 -12.63 -10.10 -3.87
N ASP A 66 -12.93 -11.03 -4.78
CA ASP A 66 -13.64 -12.26 -4.43
C ASP A 66 -12.84 -13.09 -3.42
N PHE A 67 -11.51 -13.19 -3.59
CA PHE A 67 -10.65 -13.89 -2.64
C PHE A 67 -10.53 -13.14 -1.30
N PHE A 68 -10.50 -11.81 -1.32
CA PHE A 68 -10.52 -11.04 -0.07
C PHE A 68 -11.78 -11.30 0.72
N LEU A 69 -12.95 -11.21 0.08
CA LEU A 69 -14.23 -11.44 0.72
C LEU A 69 -14.43 -12.89 1.18
N GLU A 70 -13.75 -13.85 0.55
CA GLU A 70 -13.79 -15.25 0.94
C GLU A 70 -12.79 -15.59 2.07
N MET A 71 -11.56 -15.08 1.97
CA MET A 71 -10.43 -15.61 2.74
C MET A 71 -9.99 -14.71 3.91
N PHE A 72 -10.30 -13.42 3.87
CA PHE A 72 -9.82 -12.42 4.83
C PHE A 72 -10.96 -11.70 5.54
N THR A 73 -12.01 -12.42 5.92
CA THR A 73 -13.23 -11.84 6.52
C THR A 73 -12.99 -11.16 7.88
N GLU A 74 -12.00 -11.62 8.64
CA GLU A 74 -11.63 -11.03 9.93
C GLU A 74 -10.72 -9.80 9.74
N GLU A 75 -9.83 -9.87 8.76
CA GLU A 75 -8.87 -8.83 8.42
C GLU A 75 -9.48 -7.71 7.56
N THR A 76 -10.68 -7.94 7.00
CA THR A 76 -11.44 -6.97 6.19
C THR A 76 -12.92 -6.95 6.61
N PRO A 77 -13.27 -6.26 7.69
CA PRO A 77 -14.65 -6.24 8.23
C PRO A 77 -15.60 -5.40 7.36
N VAL A 78 -15.74 -5.78 6.08
CA VAL A 78 -16.57 -5.10 5.09
C VAL A 78 -18.04 -5.37 5.35
N LYS A 79 -18.85 -4.31 5.42
CA LYS A 79 -20.31 -4.42 5.52
C LYS A 79 -20.97 -4.69 4.17
N GLU A 80 -22.17 -5.27 4.19
CA GLU A 80 -22.90 -5.66 2.98
C GLU A 80 -23.27 -4.47 2.06
N ASP A 81 -23.46 -3.28 2.65
CA ASP A 81 -23.88 -2.07 1.95
C ASP A 81 -22.84 -1.54 0.95
N ILE A 82 -21.56 -1.88 1.13
CA ILE A 82 -20.48 -1.42 0.23
C ILE A 82 -19.93 -2.53 -0.67
N LYS A 83 -20.24 -3.80 -0.42
CA LYS A 83 -19.76 -4.88 -1.30
C LYS A 83 -20.13 -4.67 -2.77
N PRO A 84 -19.29 -5.05 -3.72
CA PRO A 84 -18.09 -5.88 -3.57
C PRO A 84 -16.79 -5.08 -3.27
N TYR A 85 -16.85 -3.79 -3.01
CA TYR A 85 -15.67 -3.00 -2.66
C TYR A 85 -15.18 -3.35 -1.26
N ILE A 86 -13.87 -3.40 -1.10
CA ILE A 86 -13.22 -3.68 0.19
C ILE A 86 -13.00 -2.33 0.92
N CYS A 87 -14.11 -1.76 1.41
CA CYS A 87 -14.11 -0.53 2.19
C CYS A 87 -14.68 -0.79 3.57
N TYR A 88 -14.01 -0.28 4.62
CA TYR A 88 -14.44 -0.45 6.00
C TYR A 88 -13.82 0.58 6.93
N THR A 89 -14.37 0.70 8.15
CA THR A 89 -13.86 1.55 9.23
C THR A 89 -13.53 0.73 10.45
N ILE A 90 -12.51 1.15 11.19
CA ILE A 90 -12.11 0.61 12.48
C ILE A 90 -12.15 1.76 13.48
N ASP A 91 -13.03 1.70 14.45
CA ASP A 91 -13.35 2.82 15.34
C ASP A 91 -13.01 2.55 16.82
N GLU A 92 -12.58 1.33 17.17
CA GLU A 92 -12.29 0.91 18.56
C GLU A 92 -10.99 1.47 19.14
N TYR A 93 -10.08 1.99 18.31
CA TYR A 93 -8.82 2.59 18.77
C TYR A 93 -8.95 4.10 18.98
N PRO A 94 -8.01 4.75 19.70
CA PRO A 94 -7.96 6.21 19.79
C PRO A 94 -7.82 6.92 18.45
N VAL A 95 -7.14 6.29 17.48
CA VAL A 95 -7.11 6.70 16.07
C VAL A 95 -8.20 5.97 15.29
N ARG A 96 -8.84 6.67 14.37
CA ARG A 96 -9.77 6.05 13.42
C ARG A 96 -9.02 5.52 12.20
N VAL A 97 -9.41 4.37 11.71
CA VAL A 97 -8.91 3.82 10.42
C VAL A 97 -10.07 3.77 9.43
N ILE A 98 -9.85 4.27 8.23
CA ILE A 98 -10.75 4.13 7.08
C ILE A 98 -9.96 3.48 5.95
N VAL A 99 -10.42 2.33 5.47
CA VAL A 99 -9.84 1.64 4.30
C VAL A 99 -10.72 1.88 3.10
N ILE A 100 -10.10 2.27 1.97
CA ILE A 100 -10.76 2.55 0.69
C ILE A 100 -10.17 1.65 -0.40
N ASP A 101 -11.03 0.91 -1.06
CA ASP A 101 -10.68 0.13 -2.25
C ASP A 101 -10.56 1.04 -3.47
N THR A 102 -9.34 1.23 -3.93
CA THR A 102 -9.00 2.04 -5.12
C THR A 102 -8.66 1.19 -6.34
N SER A 103 -8.77 -0.15 -6.24
CA SER A 103 -8.44 -1.05 -7.33
C SER A 103 -9.49 -0.99 -8.46
N LYS A 104 -9.03 -1.13 -9.69
CA LYS A 104 -9.85 -1.23 -10.89
C LYS A 104 -9.60 -2.58 -11.56
N PRO A 105 -10.61 -3.26 -12.09
CA PRO A 105 -10.42 -4.55 -12.75
C PRO A 105 -9.41 -4.48 -13.89
N SER A 106 -8.39 -5.35 -13.87
CA SER A 106 -7.37 -5.45 -14.91
C SER A 106 -6.63 -4.14 -15.22
N CYS A 107 -6.41 -3.32 -14.20
CA CYS A 107 -5.77 -2.02 -14.36
C CYS A 107 -4.80 -1.79 -13.21
N HIS A 108 -3.60 -1.29 -13.51
CA HIS A 108 -2.59 -0.93 -12.50
C HIS A 108 -2.87 0.43 -11.85
N SER A 109 -3.55 1.35 -12.57
CA SER A 109 -3.88 2.67 -12.02
C SER A 109 -5.01 2.61 -11.00
N GLY A 110 -4.99 3.53 -10.04
CA GLY A 110 -6.01 3.65 -9.02
C GLY A 110 -7.24 4.47 -9.44
N GLY A 111 -8.25 4.50 -8.59
CA GLY A 111 -9.39 5.37 -8.78
C GLY A 111 -10.42 5.29 -7.66
N LEU A 112 -11.21 6.34 -7.57
CA LEU A 112 -12.34 6.44 -6.66
C LEU A 112 -13.64 6.24 -7.45
N SER A 113 -14.34 5.11 -7.28
CA SER A 113 -15.65 4.93 -7.88
C SER A 113 -16.70 5.81 -7.20
N ASP A 114 -17.77 6.17 -7.91
CA ASP A 114 -18.84 7.00 -7.34
C ASP A 114 -19.42 6.39 -6.06
N ARG A 115 -19.65 5.08 -6.04
CA ARG A 115 -20.16 4.38 -4.86
C ARG A 115 -19.22 4.45 -3.66
N VAL A 116 -17.92 4.28 -3.89
CA VAL A 116 -16.91 4.40 -2.83
C VAL A 116 -16.79 5.84 -2.37
N ALA A 117 -16.90 6.81 -3.28
CA ALA A 117 -16.90 8.24 -2.94
C ALA A 117 -18.07 8.62 -2.04
N GLU A 118 -19.29 8.20 -2.39
CA GLU A 118 -20.51 8.44 -1.61
C GLU A 118 -20.39 7.80 -0.22
N TRP A 119 -19.93 6.56 -0.14
CA TRP A 119 -19.70 5.86 1.10
C TRP A 119 -18.65 6.57 1.99
N LEU A 120 -17.52 7.00 1.40
CA LEU A 120 -16.48 7.72 2.12
C LEU A 120 -16.97 9.09 2.62
N GLU A 121 -17.75 9.80 1.82
CA GLU A 121 -18.32 11.10 2.17
C GLU A 121 -19.18 11.05 3.43
N GLU A 122 -19.95 9.96 3.60
CA GLU A 122 -20.70 9.71 4.83
C GLU A 122 -19.76 9.37 6.01
N ARG A 123 -18.77 8.49 5.78
CA ARG A 123 -17.91 7.97 6.86
C ARG A 123 -16.94 9.03 7.38
N ILE A 124 -16.36 9.87 6.53
CA ILE A 124 -15.31 10.81 6.94
C ILE A 124 -15.79 11.85 7.97
N THR A 125 -17.08 12.13 7.98
CA THR A 125 -17.69 13.14 8.87
C THR A 125 -18.32 12.56 10.14
N GLU A 126 -18.32 11.23 10.32
CA GLU A 126 -18.97 10.60 11.50
C GLU A 126 -18.27 10.93 12.82
N TYR A 127 -16.96 11.09 12.83
CA TYR A 127 -16.15 11.37 14.01
C TYR A 127 -15.16 12.52 13.74
N PRO A 128 -15.64 13.76 13.63
CA PRO A 128 -14.83 14.90 13.18
C PRO A 128 -13.66 15.21 14.12
N GLU A 129 -13.76 14.86 15.41
CA GLU A 129 -12.73 15.11 16.42
C GLU A 129 -11.63 14.04 16.46
N LYS A 130 -11.86 12.91 15.79
CA LYS A 130 -10.98 11.76 15.96
C LYS A 130 -9.89 11.75 14.90
N PRO A 131 -8.59 11.76 15.28
CA PRO A 131 -7.50 11.61 14.31
C PRO A 131 -7.73 10.40 13.42
N THR A 132 -7.63 10.57 12.10
CA THR A 132 -8.05 9.55 11.14
C THR A 132 -6.91 9.19 10.18
N LEU A 133 -6.57 7.92 10.13
CA LEU A 133 -5.72 7.32 9.10
C LEU A 133 -6.60 6.77 7.98
N VAL A 134 -6.45 7.30 6.77
CA VAL A 134 -7.12 6.79 5.58
C VAL A 134 -6.13 5.97 4.78
N PHE A 135 -6.45 4.72 4.53
CA PHE A 135 -5.61 3.80 3.78
C PHE A 135 -6.18 3.53 2.40
N THR A 136 -5.33 3.69 1.40
CA THR A 136 -5.56 3.29 0.01
C THR A 136 -4.36 2.49 -0.48
N HIS A 137 -4.51 1.69 -1.53
CA HIS A 137 -3.33 1.10 -2.16
C HIS A 137 -2.63 2.14 -3.05
N HIS A 138 -3.34 2.73 -3.99
CA HIS A 138 -2.78 3.67 -4.96
C HIS A 138 -2.71 5.09 -4.38
N PRO A 139 -1.56 5.78 -4.50
CA PRO A 139 -1.49 7.20 -4.19
C PRO A 139 -2.26 8.03 -5.23
N PRO A 140 -3.08 9.02 -4.80
CA PRO A 140 -3.83 9.88 -5.71
C PRO A 140 -3.01 11.07 -6.23
N PHE A 141 -1.72 11.12 -5.95
CA PHE A 141 -0.82 12.20 -6.29
C PHE A 141 0.35 11.70 -7.15
N VAL A 142 0.91 12.61 -7.94
CA VAL A 142 2.11 12.33 -8.74
C VAL A 142 3.32 12.26 -7.81
N THR A 143 4.08 11.19 -7.91
CA THR A 143 5.25 10.92 -7.06
C THR A 143 6.56 11.37 -7.69
N GLY A 144 6.57 11.58 -9.00
CA GLY A 144 7.76 11.87 -9.80
C GLY A 144 8.53 10.62 -10.23
N LEU A 145 7.98 9.43 -9.97
CA LEU A 145 8.51 8.16 -10.46
C LEU A 145 7.72 7.75 -11.71
N PRO A 146 8.18 8.08 -12.92
CA PRO A 146 7.36 8.00 -14.13
C PRO A 146 6.82 6.61 -14.45
N ALA A 147 7.51 5.58 -13.98
CA ALA A 147 7.13 4.19 -14.15
C ALA A 147 5.90 3.79 -13.31
N MET A 148 5.70 4.46 -12.15
CA MET A 148 4.66 4.14 -11.17
C MET A 148 3.55 5.19 -11.13
N ASP A 149 3.73 6.33 -11.80
CA ASP A 149 2.72 7.40 -11.86
C ASP A 149 1.67 7.09 -12.96
N GLU A 150 0.94 6.00 -12.77
CA GLU A 150 -0.06 5.53 -13.75
C GLU A 150 -1.41 6.28 -13.68
N GLY A 151 -1.51 7.23 -12.76
CA GLY A 151 -2.70 8.07 -12.57
C GLY A 151 -3.71 7.52 -11.57
N PHE A 152 -4.64 8.40 -11.19
CA PHE A 152 -5.72 8.09 -10.26
C PHE A 152 -7.01 8.79 -10.68
N ASP A 153 -8.06 8.00 -10.99
CA ASP A 153 -9.34 8.55 -11.42
C ASP A 153 -10.06 9.25 -10.25
N GLN A 154 -10.57 10.46 -10.48
CA GLN A 154 -11.28 11.26 -9.48
C GLN A 154 -10.42 11.66 -8.25
N ALA A 155 -9.12 11.87 -8.43
CA ALA A 155 -8.22 12.30 -7.36
C ALA A 155 -8.71 13.59 -6.65
N ASP A 156 -9.11 14.61 -7.41
CA ASP A 156 -9.64 15.88 -6.85
C ASP A 156 -10.89 15.66 -5.99
N ARG A 157 -11.75 14.72 -6.38
CA ARG A 157 -12.93 14.38 -5.57
C ARG A 157 -12.54 13.73 -4.26
N LEU A 158 -11.56 12.85 -4.27
CA LEU A 158 -11.01 12.27 -3.04
C LEU A 158 -10.45 13.36 -2.12
N ALA A 159 -9.68 14.31 -2.67
CA ALA A 159 -9.16 15.42 -1.89
C ALA A 159 -10.28 16.28 -1.28
N GLN A 160 -11.33 16.58 -2.05
CA GLN A 160 -12.48 17.34 -1.56
C GLN A 160 -13.21 16.65 -0.42
N ILE A 161 -13.34 15.32 -0.47
CA ILE A 161 -13.97 14.53 0.59
C ILE A 161 -13.08 14.53 1.84
N LEU A 162 -11.79 14.20 1.71
CA LEU A 162 -10.88 14.12 2.83
C LEU A 162 -10.69 15.45 3.55
N ASN A 163 -10.71 16.57 2.83
CA ASN A 163 -10.61 17.93 3.40
C ASN A 163 -11.86 18.36 4.21
N LYS A 164 -12.92 17.54 4.29
CA LYS A 164 -14.03 17.76 5.22
C LYS A 164 -13.67 17.42 6.66
N HIS A 165 -12.54 16.76 6.87
CA HIS A 165 -12.02 16.38 8.17
C HIS A 165 -10.65 17.05 8.40
N GLU A 166 -10.45 17.73 9.53
CA GLU A 166 -9.25 18.54 9.79
C GLU A 166 -8.00 17.70 10.10
N ASN A 167 -8.16 16.50 10.63
CA ASN A 167 -7.05 15.67 11.12
C ASN A 167 -7.01 14.30 10.41
N VAL A 168 -6.65 14.33 9.12
CA VAL A 168 -6.51 13.14 8.26
C VAL A 168 -5.07 12.99 7.83
N THR A 169 -4.56 11.76 7.85
CA THR A 169 -3.34 11.35 7.17
C THR A 169 -3.68 10.28 6.15
N LEU A 170 -3.26 10.45 4.90
CA LEU A 170 -3.45 9.47 3.83
C LEU A 170 -2.24 8.56 3.73
N CYS A 171 -2.47 7.25 3.86
CA CYS A 171 -1.46 6.22 3.83
C CYS A 171 -1.66 5.31 2.61
N CYS A 172 -0.63 5.17 1.78
CA CYS A 172 -0.70 4.41 0.54
C CYS A 172 0.35 3.29 0.49
N GLY A 173 0.14 2.32 -0.40
CA GLY A 173 1.10 1.30 -0.81
C GLY A 173 1.65 1.58 -2.21
N HIS A 174 1.67 0.56 -3.06
CA HIS A 174 1.89 0.59 -4.50
C HIS A 174 3.31 1.01 -4.95
N MET A 175 3.87 2.04 -4.37
CA MET A 175 5.08 2.71 -4.86
C MET A 175 6.38 1.96 -4.62
N HIS A 176 6.37 0.86 -3.87
CA HIS A 176 7.56 0.09 -3.50
C HIS A 176 8.71 0.93 -2.92
N THR A 177 8.40 2.13 -2.42
CA THR A 177 9.33 3.03 -1.73
C THR A 177 8.58 3.91 -0.73
N ALA A 178 9.29 4.45 0.26
CA ALA A 178 8.71 5.39 1.21
C ALA A 178 8.74 6.81 0.64
N ILE A 179 7.58 7.45 0.57
CA ILE A 179 7.41 8.84 0.14
C ILE A 179 6.63 9.59 1.22
N PHE A 180 7.12 10.75 1.61
CA PHE A 180 6.45 11.65 2.54
C PHE A 180 6.16 12.96 1.81
N THR A 181 4.90 13.34 1.71
CA THR A 181 4.48 14.53 0.97
C THR A 181 3.23 15.16 1.58
N SER A 182 2.79 16.25 0.99
CA SER A 182 1.48 16.85 1.25
C SER A 182 0.75 17.04 -0.07
N TRP A 183 -0.46 16.53 -0.14
CA TRP A 183 -1.31 16.62 -1.31
C TRP A 183 -2.64 17.30 -0.92
N HIS A 184 -3.00 18.40 -1.56
CA HIS A 184 -4.15 19.24 -1.20
C HIS A 184 -4.23 19.60 0.30
N LYS A 185 -3.09 19.84 0.95
CA LYS A 185 -2.87 20.06 2.39
C LYS A 185 -3.05 18.84 3.29
N ILE A 186 -3.34 17.68 2.73
CA ILE A 186 -3.43 16.42 3.46
C ILE A 186 -2.02 15.83 3.58
N PRO A 187 -1.52 15.52 4.78
CA PRO A 187 -0.30 14.73 4.94
C PRO A 187 -0.46 13.36 4.26
N CYS A 188 0.48 12.99 3.41
CA CYS A 188 0.45 11.75 2.66
C CYS A 188 1.76 10.99 2.81
N VAL A 189 1.65 9.67 2.96
CA VAL A 189 2.80 8.78 3.04
C VAL A 189 2.58 7.54 2.19
N THR A 190 3.64 7.00 1.57
CA THR A 190 3.61 5.64 1.01
C THR A 190 4.43 4.71 1.88
N CYS A 191 3.89 3.53 2.14
CA CYS A 191 4.58 2.50 2.90
C CYS A 191 5.61 1.79 2.02
N PRO A 192 6.86 1.62 2.49
CA PRO A 192 7.83 0.80 1.80
C PRO A 192 7.39 -0.67 1.79
N PRO A 193 7.81 -1.47 0.81
CA PRO A 193 7.41 -2.87 0.72
C PRO A 193 8.19 -3.74 1.69
N ILE A 194 7.63 -4.89 2.02
CA ILE A 194 8.35 -5.98 2.68
C ILE A 194 9.06 -6.91 1.67
N ALA A 195 8.83 -6.70 0.38
CA ALA A 195 9.39 -7.48 -0.72
C ALA A 195 10.43 -6.66 -1.49
N MET A 196 10.25 -6.55 -2.80
CA MET A 196 11.15 -5.78 -3.67
C MET A 196 10.92 -4.29 -3.51
N GLN A 197 12.00 -3.53 -3.37
CA GLN A 197 11.97 -2.08 -3.34
C GLN A 197 12.25 -1.53 -4.73
N MET A 198 11.61 -0.41 -5.05
CA MET A 198 11.85 0.28 -6.30
C MET A 198 13.04 1.23 -6.18
N GLU A 199 13.89 1.26 -7.21
CA GLU A 199 14.91 2.28 -7.33
C GLU A 199 14.25 3.64 -7.62
N VAL A 200 14.66 4.66 -6.87
CA VAL A 200 14.17 6.02 -7.10
C VAL A 200 14.91 6.62 -8.29
N ASP A 201 14.29 6.56 -9.46
CA ASP A 201 14.80 7.13 -10.70
C ASP A 201 13.76 8.08 -11.31
N PHE A 202 14.08 9.36 -11.31
CA PHE A 202 13.22 10.42 -11.85
C PHE A 202 13.36 10.61 -13.37
N ARG A 203 14.24 9.85 -14.02
CA ARG A 203 14.51 9.95 -15.46
C ARG A 203 13.51 9.14 -16.22
N GLY A 204 12.47 9.34 -16.62
CA GLY A 204 11.56 8.53 -17.44
C GLY A 204 12.14 8.16 -18.81
N LYS A 205 11.52 7.22 -19.50
CA LYS A 205 11.83 6.82 -20.89
C LYS A 205 11.88 7.99 -21.90
N ASN A 206 11.28 9.10 -21.53
CA ASN A 206 11.21 10.32 -22.34
C ASN A 206 12.22 11.40 -21.88
N ASP A 207 13.21 11.05 -21.05
CA ASP A 207 14.23 12.01 -20.65
C ASP A 207 14.96 12.54 -21.89
N ILE A 208 14.86 13.86 -22.08
CA ILE A 208 15.46 14.57 -23.23
C ILE A 208 16.99 14.61 -23.17
N ASN A 209 17.58 14.32 -22.04
CA ASN A 209 19.04 14.30 -21.84
C ASN A 209 19.66 12.96 -22.25
N LEU A 210 18.85 11.95 -22.52
CA LEU A 210 19.30 10.63 -22.98
C LEU A 210 19.13 10.49 -24.49
N THR A 211 20.14 9.95 -25.14
CA THR A 211 20.05 9.50 -26.53
C THR A 211 19.15 8.29 -26.67
N GLU A 212 18.66 7.99 -27.87
CA GLU A 212 17.83 6.80 -28.11
C GLU A 212 18.58 5.49 -27.86
N GLU A 213 19.91 5.48 -27.97
CA GLU A 213 20.75 4.32 -27.67
C GLU A 213 20.88 4.13 -26.15
N GLU A 214 21.10 5.21 -25.37
CA GLU A 214 21.13 5.20 -23.93
C GLU A 214 19.76 4.81 -23.36
N LYS A 215 18.65 5.32 -23.89
CA LYS A 215 17.30 4.91 -23.50
C LYS A 215 17.07 3.42 -23.73
N LYS A 216 17.51 2.88 -24.89
CA LYS A 216 17.39 1.44 -25.17
C LYS A 216 18.20 0.57 -24.22
N GLU A 217 19.41 0.98 -23.87
CA GLU A 217 20.26 0.22 -22.95
C GLU A 217 19.78 0.35 -21.50
N GLU A 218 19.46 1.57 -21.06
CA GLU A 218 19.10 1.89 -19.68
C GLU A 218 17.69 1.41 -19.33
N PHE A 219 16.74 1.49 -20.26
CA PHE A 219 15.36 1.04 -20.10
C PHE A 219 15.06 -0.30 -20.80
N LYS A 220 16.07 -1.11 -21.01
CA LYS A 220 15.94 -2.45 -21.55
C LYS A 220 15.15 -3.33 -20.59
N GLY A 221 13.90 -3.65 -20.93
CA GLY A 221 12.99 -4.45 -20.11
C GLY A 221 11.96 -3.66 -19.30
N GLY A 222 11.71 -2.39 -19.67
CA GLY A 222 10.58 -1.64 -19.10
C GLY A 222 10.94 -0.33 -18.40
N GLY A 223 12.16 -0.16 -17.92
CA GLY A 223 12.64 1.06 -17.27
C GLY A 223 12.52 1.04 -15.75
N ASP A 224 11.73 0.15 -15.18
CA ASP A 224 11.59 0.00 -13.74
C ASP A 224 12.69 -0.89 -13.21
N ARG A 225 13.39 -0.41 -12.19
CA ARG A 225 14.45 -1.16 -11.54
C ARG A 225 14.09 -1.43 -10.09
N PHE A 226 14.09 -2.72 -9.75
CA PHE A 226 13.83 -3.17 -8.40
C PHE A 226 15.08 -3.77 -7.78
N PHE A 227 15.20 -3.67 -6.47
CA PHE A 227 16.28 -4.28 -5.73
C PHE A 227 15.75 -4.97 -4.46
N LEU A 228 16.47 -5.95 -3.97
CA LEU A 228 16.18 -6.56 -2.66
C LEU A 228 16.93 -5.75 -1.59
N GLY A 229 16.14 -5.03 -0.80
CA GLY A 229 16.62 -4.33 0.38
C GLY A 229 16.02 -4.91 1.65
N ASN A 230 16.32 -4.30 2.78
CA ASN A 230 15.64 -4.65 4.01
C ASN A 230 14.15 -4.30 3.91
N PRO A 231 13.24 -5.19 4.37
CA PRO A 231 11.82 -4.86 4.47
C PRO A 231 11.61 -3.58 5.26
N GLY A 232 10.71 -2.74 4.80
CA GLY A 232 10.40 -1.49 5.48
C GLY A 232 8.97 -1.47 6.01
N TYR A 233 8.73 -0.63 7.01
CA TYR A 233 7.40 -0.37 7.57
C TYR A 233 7.30 1.04 8.12
N LEU A 234 6.07 1.50 8.32
CA LEU A 234 5.77 2.77 8.97
C LEU A 234 5.13 2.52 10.33
N ILE A 235 5.50 3.33 11.31
CA ILE A 235 4.83 3.41 12.61
C ILE A 235 4.06 4.72 12.63
N HIS A 236 2.75 4.65 12.83
CA HIS A 236 1.91 5.81 13.09
C HIS A 236 1.68 5.89 14.60
N ASP A 237 2.28 6.88 15.23
CA ASP A 237 2.22 7.10 16.68
C ASP A 237 1.32 8.29 17.00
N LEU A 238 0.28 8.03 17.80
CA LEU A 238 -0.68 9.04 18.21
C LEU A 238 -0.21 9.77 19.48
N GLN A 239 0.08 11.06 19.34
CA GLN A 239 0.48 11.95 20.44
C GLN A 239 -0.57 13.04 20.64
N GLY A 240 -1.50 12.82 21.58
CA GLY A 240 -2.66 13.69 21.76
C GLY A 240 -3.60 13.62 20.55
N ASP A 241 -3.69 14.70 19.80
CA ASP A 241 -4.46 14.82 18.55
C ASP A 241 -3.59 14.69 17.27
N ARG A 242 -2.28 14.45 17.41
CA ARG A 242 -1.34 14.40 16.28
C ARG A 242 -0.90 12.99 15.98
N ILE A 243 -0.81 12.67 14.69
CA ILE A 243 -0.23 11.43 14.19
C ILE A 243 1.18 11.73 13.70
N ASN A 244 2.18 11.14 14.34
CA ASN A 244 3.56 11.13 13.87
C ASN A 244 3.80 9.85 13.07
N THR A 245 4.48 9.97 11.93
CA THR A 245 4.82 8.80 11.11
C THR A 245 6.33 8.59 11.08
N HIS A 246 6.76 7.41 11.48
CA HIS A 246 8.17 7.01 11.54
C HIS A 246 8.44 5.90 10.54
N TYR A 247 9.48 6.07 9.72
CA TYR A 247 9.99 5.02 8.84
C TYR A 247 10.99 4.14 9.57
N GLN A 248 10.84 2.83 9.42
CA GLN A 248 11.74 1.83 9.98
C GLN A 248 12.04 0.73 8.97
N THR A 249 13.19 0.08 9.13
CA THR A 249 13.57 -1.10 8.35
C THR A 249 13.81 -2.29 9.25
N ILE A 250 13.52 -3.48 8.76
CA ILE A 250 13.77 -4.74 9.45
C ILE A 250 15.17 -5.23 9.04
N PRO A 251 16.14 -5.32 9.95
CA PRO A 251 17.47 -5.80 9.62
C PRO A 251 17.43 -7.30 9.32
N THR A 252 17.54 -7.66 8.06
CA THR A 252 17.51 -9.07 7.62
C THR A 252 18.90 -9.67 7.45
N GLY A 253 19.96 -8.87 7.52
CA GLY A 253 21.34 -9.28 7.21
C GLY A 253 21.55 -9.57 5.72
N ALA A 254 20.57 -9.23 4.87
CA ALA A 254 20.73 -9.37 3.44
C ALA A 254 21.67 -8.29 2.89
N ASP A 255 22.62 -8.71 2.06
CA ASP A 255 23.38 -7.76 1.25
C ASP A 255 22.47 -7.11 0.23
N TYR A 256 22.67 -5.81 -0.02
CA TYR A 256 22.01 -5.12 -1.11
C TYR A 256 22.38 -5.79 -2.43
N SER A 257 21.39 -6.31 -3.14
CA SER A 257 21.58 -6.85 -4.46
C SER A 257 20.60 -6.16 -5.43
N GLY A 258 21.08 -5.80 -6.58
CA GLY A 258 20.41 -5.00 -7.61
C GLY A 258 21.19 -3.71 -7.89
N PRO A 259 20.62 -2.79 -8.66
CA PRO A 259 19.31 -2.86 -9.29
C PRO A 259 19.28 -3.83 -10.49
N TRP A 260 18.15 -4.46 -10.71
CA TRP A 260 17.89 -5.23 -11.92
C TRP A 260 16.54 -4.84 -12.53
N PRO A 261 16.38 -4.97 -13.87
CA PRO A 261 15.12 -4.67 -14.53
C PRO A 261 14.01 -5.61 -14.05
N PHE A 262 12.85 -5.06 -13.83
CA PHE A 262 11.65 -5.83 -13.55
C PHE A 262 11.27 -6.62 -14.82
N LYS A 263 11.15 -7.93 -14.68
CA LYS A 263 10.59 -8.77 -15.72
C LYS A 263 9.15 -9.08 -15.35
N TYR A 264 8.20 -8.54 -16.10
CA TYR A 264 6.85 -9.07 -16.06
C TYR A 264 6.92 -10.57 -16.37
N TYR A 265 6.32 -11.39 -15.55
CA TYR A 265 5.99 -12.74 -15.94
C TYR A 265 4.97 -12.61 -17.06
N GLU A 266 5.40 -12.72 -18.31
CA GLU A 266 4.52 -13.09 -19.39
C GLU A 266 4.05 -14.49 -19.00
N GLY A 267 2.80 -14.59 -18.53
CA GLY A 267 2.20 -15.87 -18.22
C GLY A 267 2.28 -16.71 -19.48
N GLU A 268 2.87 -17.90 -19.37
CA GLU A 268 2.72 -18.91 -20.41
C GLU A 268 1.22 -19.10 -20.60
N GLU A 269 0.72 -18.70 -21.77
CA GLU A 269 -0.61 -19.09 -22.24
C GLU A 269 -0.58 -20.63 -22.42
N ASP A 270 -1.17 -21.37 -21.48
CA ASP A 270 -1.63 -22.73 -21.68
C ASP A 270 -3.16 -22.76 -21.86
#